data_4559f45adcd9100953624f52496ceacc
#
_entry.id   4559f45adcd9100953624f52496ceacc
#
_cell.length_a   1.000
_cell.length_b   1.000
_cell.length_c   1.000
_cell.angle_alpha   90.00
_cell.angle_beta   90.00
_cell.angle_gamma   90.00
#
_symmetry.space_group_name_H-M   'P 1'
#
loop_
_entity.id
_entity.type
_entity.pdbx_description
1 polymer ?
#
loop_
_entity_poly.entity_id
_entity_poly.type
_entity_poly.pdbx_seq_one_letter_code
_entity_poly.pdbx_strand_id
1 'polypeptide(L)'
;MIEAEGLTKYYGEFIAIENVTFRVPRGEIVAFLGPNGAGKSTTMKILTGYLAPSSGVARIAGHDMATDRLAGAERLGYLPENGPLYPDMTPRSLLEFFADARGLTGERKRERIEKVVKQCELGSVIGKAIGKLSKGYRQRVGMAQVLLHEPDVLILDEPTSGLDPNQIREVRETIRRLGEQKTILLSTHILQEVEALADRVLLIAEGRLRFDGTPAELRRDGRGLDERFHELTRSA
;
A
#
# COMPACT_ATOMS: atom_id res chain seq x y z
N MET A 1 8.66 9.30 7.35
CA MET A 1 7.75 9.52 6.19
C MET A 1 6.33 9.08 6.51
N ILE A 2 6.15 7.93 7.13
CA ILE A 2 4.86 7.47 7.65
C ILE A 2 4.99 7.37 9.16
N GLU A 3 4.03 7.93 9.90
CA GLU A 3 4.02 7.88 11.36
C GLU A 3 2.62 7.50 11.85
N ALA A 4 2.59 6.53 12.76
CA ALA A 4 1.43 6.10 13.52
C ALA A 4 1.78 6.23 15.00
N GLU A 5 1.03 7.03 15.76
CA GLU A 5 1.27 7.28 17.17
C GLU A 5 0.01 6.95 17.96
N GLY A 6 0.00 5.82 18.67
CA GLY A 6 -1.10 5.39 19.53
C GLY A 6 -2.42 5.18 18.80
N LEU A 7 -2.39 4.78 17.52
CA LEU A 7 -3.60 4.63 16.72
C LEU A 7 -4.54 3.60 17.33
N THR A 8 -5.76 4.04 17.63
CA THR A 8 -6.82 3.18 18.14
C THR A 8 -8.10 3.43 17.35
N LYS A 9 -8.84 2.37 17.03
CA LYS A 9 -10.13 2.45 16.34
C LYS A 9 -11.14 1.50 16.93
N TYR A 10 -12.25 2.06 17.39
CA TYR A 10 -13.44 1.35 17.84
C TYR A 10 -14.55 1.42 16.79
N TYR A 11 -15.30 0.32 16.64
CA TYR A 11 -16.58 0.25 15.93
C TYR A 11 -17.63 -0.25 16.93
N GLY A 12 -18.27 0.66 17.62
CA GLY A 12 -19.07 0.33 18.80
C GLY A 12 -18.19 -0.30 19.88
N GLU A 13 -18.53 -1.51 20.30
CA GLU A 13 -17.73 -2.29 21.29
C GLU A 13 -16.55 -3.06 20.68
N PHE A 14 -16.52 -3.18 19.33
CA PHE A 14 -15.46 -3.91 18.65
C PHE A 14 -14.20 -3.06 18.51
N ILE A 15 -13.07 -3.58 18.99
CA ILE A 15 -11.76 -2.94 18.87
C ILE A 15 -11.09 -3.47 17.60
N ALA A 16 -10.99 -2.63 16.57
CA ALA A 16 -10.34 -3.01 15.32
C ALA A 16 -8.82 -2.89 15.37
N ILE A 17 -8.30 -1.83 16.02
CA ILE A 17 -6.89 -1.64 16.35
C ILE A 17 -6.77 -0.90 17.68
N GLU A 18 -5.71 -1.18 18.42
CA GLU A 18 -5.46 -0.61 19.74
C GLU A 18 -3.99 -0.25 19.92
N ASN A 19 -3.73 1.03 20.21
CA ASN A 19 -2.41 1.59 20.51
C ASN A 19 -1.31 1.19 19.50
N VAL A 20 -1.64 1.20 18.21
CA VAL A 20 -0.69 0.87 17.13
C VAL A 20 0.27 2.05 16.95
N THR A 21 1.57 1.82 17.19
CA THR A 21 2.61 2.84 17.12
C THR A 21 3.78 2.32 16.30
N PHE A 22 4.13 3.03 15.23
CA PHE A 22 5.32 2.76 14.40
C PHE A 22 5.70 3.97 13.56
N ARG A 23 6.93 3.97 13.04
CA ARG A 23 7.42 4.96 12.08
C ARG A 23 8.12 4.26 10.92
N VAL A 24 7.88 4.75 9.69
CA VAL A 24 8.59 4.31 8.50
C VAL A 24 9.45 5.48 8.00
N PRO A 25 10.78 5.36 8.03
CA PRO A 25 11.69 6.38 7.52
C PRO A 25 11.62 6.48 5.99
N ARG A 26 12.35 7.43 5.42
CA ARG A 26 12.40 7.63 3.96
C ARG A 26 13.16 6.50 3.28
N GLY A 27 12.61 5.99 2.17
CA GLY A 27 13.31 5.03 1.31
C GLY A 27 13.28 3.59 1.81
N GLU A 28 12.40 3.26 2.74
CA GLU A 28 12.23 1.90 3.29
C GLU A 28 10.99 1.24 2.69
N ILE A 29 11.09 -0.05 2.36
CA ILE A 29 9.96 -0.92 2.02
C ILE A 29 9.57 -1.70 3.26
N VAL A 30 8.40 -1.40 3.82
CA VAL A 30 7.89 -2.04 5.03
C VAL A 30 6.69 -2.91 4.71
N ALA A 31 6.73 -4.18 5.12
CA ALA A 31 5.58 -5.08 5.08
C ALA A 31 4.76 -4.99 6.36
N PHE A 32 3.49 -4.67 6.23
CA PHE A 32 2.50 -4.71 7.31
C PHE A 32 1.79 -6.07 7.27
N LEU A 33 2.36 -7.03 7.97
CA LEU A 33 1.98 -8.44 7.94
C LEU A 33 0.93 -8.76 9.00
N GLY A 34 -0.03 -9.62 8.67
CA GLY A 34 -0.99 -10.12 9.66
C GLY A 34 -2.11 -10.95 9.03
N PRO A 35 -2.81 -11.78 9.79
CA PRO A 35 -3.94 -12.55 9.32
C PRO A 35 -5.11 -11.66 8.90
N ASN A 36 -6.11 -12.25 8.23
CA ASN A 36 -7.34 -11.53 7.90
C ASN A 36 -8.05 -11.13 9.21
N GLY A 37 -8.59 -9.90 9.23
CA GLY A 37 -9.21 -9.35 10.44
C GLY A 37 -8.25 -8.78 11.49
N ALA A 38 -6.93 -8.87 11.30
CA ALA A 38 -5.95 -8.35 12.27
C ALA A 38 -5.91 -6.84 12.44
N GLY A 39 -6.60 -6.06 11.59
CA GLY A 39 -6.60 -4.58 11.63
C GLY A 39 -5.78 -3.92 10.52
N LYS A 40 -5.21 -4.68 9.56
CA LYS A 40 -4.38 -4.13 8.46
C LYS A 40 -5.11 -3.03 7.67
N SER A 41 -6.24 -3.36 7.05
CA SER A 41 -6.98 -2.40 6.23
C SER A 41 -7.55 -1.22 7.03
N THR A 42 -7.87 -1.41 8.32
CA THR A 42 -8.25 -0.31 9.22
C THR A 42 -7.08 0.66 9.40
N THR A 43 -5.88 0.15 9.67
CA THR A 43 -4.66 0.95 9.80
C THR A 43 -4.36 1.69 8.49
N MET A 44 -4.41 1.01 7.32
CA MET A 44 -4.19 1.64 6.02
C MET A 44 -5.19 2.78 5.76
N LYS A 45 -6.49 2.57 6.04
CA LYS A 45 -7.52 3.61 5.88
C LYS A 45 -7.29 4.83 6.78
N ILE A 46 -6.76 4.63 7.99
CA ILE A 46 -6.41 5.75 8.88
C ILE A 46 -5.20 6.51 8.34
N LEU A 47 -4.12 5.82 7.98
CA LEU A 47 -2.92 6.42 7.40
C LEU A 47 -3.19 7.20 6.11
N THR A 48 -4.22 6.80 5.35
CA THR A 48 -4.59 7.48 4.10
C THR A 48 -5.65 8.57 4.29
N GLY A 49 -6.09 8.81 5.53
CA GLY A 49 -7.11 9.82 5.84
C GLY A 49 -8.52 9.44 5.37
N TYR A 50 -8.75 8.19 4.99
CA TYR A 50 -10.08 7.67 4.65
C TYR A 50 -10.95 7.45 5.88
N LEU A 51 -10.31 7.17 7.02
CA LEU A 51 -10.95 6.87 8.27
C LEU A 51 -10.27 7.66 9.39
N ALA A 52 -11.05 8.37 10.18
CA ALA A 52 -10.53 9.01 11.39
C ALA A 52 -10.28 7.95 12.48
N PRO A 53 -9.14 8.00 13.18
CA PRO A 53 -8.92 7.17 14.36
C PRO A 53 -9.88 7.59 15.49
N SER A 54 -10.13 6.70 16.45
CA SER A 54 -10.82 7.02 17.70
C SER A 54 -9.89 7.74 18.67
N SER A 55 -8.59 7.43 18.63
CA SER A 55 -7.51 8.16 19.31
C SER A 55 -6.18 7.91 18.61
N GLY A 56 -5.17 8.72 18.92
CA GLY A 56 -3.87 8.69 18.29
C GLY A 56 -3.79 9.56 17.04
N VAL A 57 -2.61 9.60 16.42
CA VAL A 57 -2.31 10.48 15.27
C VAL A 57 -1.63 9.70 14.16
N ALA A 58 -2.06 9.93 12.91
CA ALA A 58 -1.41 9.43 11.70
C ALA A 58 -0.83 10.59 10.90
N ARG A 59 0.46 10.51 10.50
CA ARG A 59 1.10 11.51 9.65
C ARG A 59 1.72 10.90 8.41
N ILE A 60 1.59 11.61 7.30
CA ILE A 60 2.26 11.32 6.02
C ILE A 60 3.13 12.51 5.65
N ALA A 61 4.43 12.27 5.47
CA ALA A 61 5.42 13.31 5.16
C ALA A 61 5.37 14.51 6.14
N GLY A 62 5.03 14.27 7.41
CA GLY A 62 4.88 15.28 8.47
C GLY A 62 3.48 15.88 8.58
N HIS A 63 2.58 15.64 7.62
CA HIS A 63 1.22 16.16 7.62
C HIS A 63 0.27 15.25 8.37
N ASP A 64 -0.47 15.79 9.34
CA ASP A 64 -1.50 15.06 10.09
C ASP A 64 -2.71 14.75 9.18
N MET A 65 -3.02 13.47 9.04
CA MET A 65 -4.06 13.00 8.12
C MET A 65 -5.49 13.28 8.62
N ALA A 66 -5.66 13.77 9.84
CA ALA A 66 -6.96 14.22 10.34
C ALA A 66 -7.18 15.74 10.11
N THR A 67 -6.12 16.56 10.26
CA THR A 67 -6.24 18.03 10.25
C THR A 67 -5.62 18.68 9.00
N ASP A 68 -4.64 18.04 8.34
CA ASP A 68 -3.95 18.54 7.15
C ASP A 68 -3.92 17.49 6.01
N ARG A 69 -5.07 16.83 5.83
CA ARG A 69 -5.22 15.69 4.92
C ARG A 69 -4.83 16.00 3.48
N LEU A 70 -5.13 17.18 2.96
CA LEU A 70 -4.86 17.52 1.57
C LEU A 70 -3.37 17.55 1.28
N ALA A 71 -2.58 18.20 2.12
CA ALA A 71 -1.13 18.24 1.98
C ALA A 71 -0.49 16.84 2.12
N GLY A 72 -0.99 16.01 3.05
CA GLY A 72 -0.57 14.62 3.15
C GLY A 72 -0.93 13.79 1.90
N ALA A 73 -2.14 13.99 1.35
CA ALA A 73 -2.60 13.29 0.14
C ALA A 73 -1.85 13.68 -1.14
N GLU A 74 -1.25 14.87 -1.21
CA GLU A 74 -0.35 15.28 -2.30
C GLU A 74 0.94 14.47 -2.30
N ARG A 75 1.38 14.01 -1.15
CA ARG A 75 2.60 13.20 -0.96
C ARG A 75 2.36 11.70 -0.98
N LEU A 76 1.09 11.28 -1.01
CA LEU A 76 0.67 9.89 -0.85
C LEU A 76 0.05 9.32 -2.12
N GLY A 77 0.54 8.16 -2.56
CA GLY A 77 -0.17 7.26 -3.47
C GLY A 77 -0.78 6.09 -2.69
N TYR A 78 -2.09 5.93 -2.74
CA TYR A 78 -2.80 4.83 -2.10
C TYR A 78 -3.43 3.90 -3.13
N LEU A 79 -3.05 2.63 -3.09
CA LEU A 79 -3.64 1.56 -3.88
C LEU A 79 -4.40 0.62 -2.95
N PRO A 80 -5.73 0.71 -2.85
CA PRO A 80 -6.53 -0.24 -2.08
C PRO A 80 -6.59 -1.60 -2.79
N GLU A 81 -6.84 -2.68 -2.06
CA GLU A 81 -6.96 -4.05 -2.59
C GLU A 81 -7.93 -4.13 -3.79
N ASN A 82 -9.10 -3.51 -3.65
CA ASN A 82 -10.11 -3.41 -4.70
C ASN A 82 -10.25 -1.94 -5.11
N GLY A 83 -9.25 -1.43 -5.84
CA GLY A 83 -9.26 -0.05 -6.31
C GLY A 83 -10.45 0.23 -7.25
N PRO A 84 -11.06 1.42 -7.17
CA PRO A 84 -12.17 1.79 -8.05
C PRO A 84 -11.62 2.04 -9.46
N LEU A 85 -11.71 1.02 -10.29
CA LEU A 85 -11.45 1.13 -11.72
C LEU A 85 -12.79 1.16 -12.47
N TYR A 86 -12.90 2.03 -13.46
CA TYR A 86 -14.08 2.15 -14.30
C TYR A 86 -13.98 1.15 -15.47
N PRO A 87 -14.78 0.06 -15.51
CA PRO A 87 -14.62 -1.03 -16.48
C PRO A 87 -14.75 -0.60 -17.94
N ASP A 88 -15.57 0.43 -18.19
CA ASP A 88 -15.84 0.94 -19.53
C ASP A 88 -14.78 1.93 -20.04
N MET A 89 -13.93 2.43 -19.16
CA MET A 89 -12.81 3.30 -19.54
C MET A 89 -11.62 2.48 -20.05
N THR A 90 -10.79 3.12 -20.87
CA THR A 90 -9.45 2.59 -21.18
C THR A 90 -8.45 3.06 -20.11
N PRO A 91 -7.29 2.39 -19.94
CA PRO A 91 -6.22 2.91 -19.09
C PRO A 91 -5.83 4.35 -19.43
N ARG A 92 -5.78 4.69 -20.72
CA ARG A 92 -5.49 6.06 -21.16
C ARG A 92 -6.50 7.05 -20.64
N SER A 93 -7.79 6.84 -20.89
CA SER A 93 -8.85 7.77 -20.45
C SER A 93 -8.93 7.86 -18.92
N LEU A 94 -8.68 6.77 -18.21
CA LEU A 94 -8.60 6.78 -16.74
C LEU A 94 -7.44 7.64 -16.24
N LEU A 95 -6.24 7.47 -16.82
CA LEU A 95 -5.07 8.24 -16.43
C LEU A 95 -5.22 9.73 -16.79
N GLU A 96 -5.84 10.06 -17.93
CA GLU A 96 -6.17 11.43 -18.31
C GLU A 96 -7.13 12.07 -17.32
N PHE A 97 -8.19 11.37 -16.93
CA PHE A 97 -9.15 11.82 -15.93
C PHE A 97 -8.50 12.12 -14.58
N PHE A 98 -7.67 11.18 -14.07
CA PHE A 98 -7.00 11.40 -12.79
C PHE A 98 -5.90 12.46 -12.86
N ALA A 99 -5.23 12.60 -14.00
CA ALA A 99 -4.28 13.68 -14.21
C ALA A 99 -4.96 15.05 -14.14
N ASP A 100 -6.14 15.21 -14.77
CA ASP A 100 -6.95 16.42 -14.67
C ASP A 100 -7.40 16.70 -13.24
N ALA A 101 -7.91 15.67 -12.55
CA ALA A 101 -8.32 15.77 -11.15
C ALA A 101 -7.17 16.16 -10.20
N ARG A 102 -5.92 15.87 -10.58
CA ARG A 102 -4.69 16.28 -9.87
C ARG A 102 -4.12 17.63 -10.36
N GLY A 103 -4.82 18.34 -11.25
CA GLY A 103 -4.39 19.64 -11.79
C GLY A 103 -3.21 19.55 -12.76
N LEU A 104 -2.91 18.37 -13.31
CA LEU A 104 -1.88 18.23 -14.34
C LEU A 104 -2.43 18.70 -15.68
N THR A 105 -1.72 19.63 -16.35
CA THR A 105 -2.15 20.21 -17.61
C THR A 105 -1.02 20.20 -18.65
N GLY A 106 -1.39 20.39 -19.93
CA GLY A 106 -0.44 20.61 -21.02
C GLY A 106 0.59 19.51 -21.20
N GLU A 107 1.83 19.91 -21.40
CA GLU A 107 2.96 19.02 -21.64
C GLU A 107 3.26 18.12 -20.40
N ARG A 108 3.22 18.71 -19.19
CA ARG A 108 3.44 17.98 -17.95
C ARG A 108 2.45 16.82 -17.78
N LYS A 109 1.17 16.99 -18.12
CA LYS A 109 0.17 15.91 -18.10
C LYS A 109 0.58 14.78 -19.03
N ARG A 110 0.99 15.11 -20.27
CA ARG A 110 1.40 14.12 -21.26
C ARG A 110 2.61 13.33 -20.80
N GLU A 111 3.67 14.01 -20.38
CA GLU A 111 4.90 13.40 -19.88
C GLU A 111 4.63 12.47 -18.69
N ARG A 112 3.78 12.90 -17.73
CA ARG A 112 3.43 12.10 -16.57
C ARG A 112 2.69 10.82 -16.96
N ILE A 113 1.72 10.91 -17.87
CA ILE A 113 0.98 9.75 -18.35
C ILE A 113 1.93 8.78 -19.07
N GLU A 114 2.77 9.26 -19.97
CA GLU A 114 3.73 8.41 -20.68
C GLU A 114 4.70 7.72 -19.72
N LYS A 115 5.20 8.46 -18.72
CA LYS A 115 6.10 7.91 -17.69
C LYS A 115 5.45 6.77 -16.91
N VAL A 116 4.22 6.94 -16.40
CA VAL A 116 3.56 5.89 -15.60
C VAL A 116 3.10 4.72 -16.47
N VAL A 117 2.71 4.95 -17.72
CA VAL A 117 2.41 3.88 -18.70
C VAL A 117 3.64 3.01 -18.94
N LYS A 118 4.82 3.60 -19.07
CA LYS A 118 6.09 2.89 -19.21
C LYS A 118 6.47 2.16 -17.91
N GLN A 119 6.38 2.83 -16.77
CA GLN A 119 6.74 2.28 -15.45
C GLN A 119 5.89 1.05 -15.09
N CYS A 120 4.60 1.05 -15.45
CA CYS A 120 3.65 -0.03 -15.18
C CYS A 120 3.41 -0.96 -16.37
N GLU A 121 4.18 -0.81 -17.45
CA GLU A 121 4.15 -1.69 -18.66
C GLU A 121 2.74 -1.83 -19.27
N LEU A 122 2.02 -0.71 -19.40
CA LEU A 122 0.64 -0.68 -19.91
C LEU A 122 0.52 -0.48 -21.42
N GLY A 123 1.64 -0.34 -22.14
CA GLY A 123 1.65 0.01 -23.57
C GLY A 123 0.78 -0.90 -24.46
N SER A 124 0.83 -2.21 -24.25
CA SER A 124 0.07 -3.20 -25.03
C SER A 124 -1.44 -3.19 -24.80
N VAL A 125 -1.90 -2.58 -23.70
CA VAL A 125 -3.30 -2.58 -23.27
C VAL A 125 -3.89 -1.17 -23.10
N ILE A 126 -3.15 -0.14 -23.40
CA ILE A 126 -3.48 1.27 -23.10
C ILE A 126 -4.81 1.73 -23.72
N GLY A 127 -5.22 1.13 -24.85
CA GLY A 127 -6.48 1.42 -25.55
C GLY A 127 -7.58 0.38 -25.32
N LYS A 128 -7.36 -0.67 -24.52
CA LYS A 128 -8.36 -1.70 -24.26
C LYS A 128 -9.23 -1.31 -23.06
N ALA A 129 -10.53 -1.63 -23.10
CA ALA A 129 -11.41 -1.41 -21.95
C ALA A 129 -10.90 -2.16 -20.70
N ILE A 130 -10.85 -1.48 -19.55
CA ILE A 130 -10.33 -2.00 -18.27
C ILE A 130 -11.06 -3.27 -17.84
N GLY A 131 -12.37 -3.35 -18.09
CA GLY A 131 -13.18 -4.55 -17.80
C GLY A 131 -12.74 -5.80 -18.56
N LYS A 132 -12.03 -5.65 -19.70
CA LYS A 132 -11.50 -6.75 -20.52
C LYS A 132 -10.05 -7.14 -20.16
N LEU A 133 -9.45 -6.45 -19.20
CA LEU A 133 -8.08 -6.71 -18.75
C LEU A 133 -8.03 -7.85 -17.72
N SER A 134 -6.91 -8.58 -17.66
CA SER A 134 -6.63 -9.50 -16.57
C SER A 134 -6.53 -8.76 -15.22
N LYS A 135 -6.65 -9.48 -14.11
CA LYS A 135 -6.51 -8.88 -12.77
C LYS A 135 -5.15 -8.19 -12.60
N GLY A 136 -4.06 -8.80 -13.11
CA GLY A 136 -2.72 -8.21 -13.07
C GLY A 136 -2.62 -6.90 -13.85
N TYR A 137 -3.20 -6.82 -15.05
CA TYR A 137 -3.24 -5.54 -15.77
C TYR A 137 -4.08 -4.49 -15.06
N ARG A 138 -5.21 -4.86 -14.46
CA ARG A 138 -6.00 -3.93 -13.64
C ARG A 138 -5.21 -3.39 -12.46
N GLN A 139 -4.44 -4.26 -11.79
CA GLN A 139 -3.56 -3.86 -10.69
C GLN A 139 -2.49 -2.85 -11.16
N ARG A 140 -1.87 -3.09 -12.33
CA ARG A 140 -0.91 -2.15 -12.93
C ARG A 140 -1.55 -0.82 -13.33
N VAL A 141 -2.80 -0.82 -13.80
CA VAL A 141 -3.55 0.41 -14.08
C VAL A 141 -3.79 1.20 -12.78
N GLY A 142 -4.20 0.54 -11.70
CA GLY A 142 -4.31 1.16 -10.38
C GLY A 142 -2.97 1.73 -9.90
N MET A 143 -1.87 0.98 -10.06
CA MET A 143 -0.53 1.45 -9.73
C MET A 143 -0.14 2.69 -10.55
N ALA A 144 -0.39 2.70 -11.85
CA ALA A 144 -0.10 3.85 -12.73
C ALA A 144 -0.89 5.10 -12.29
N GLN A 145 -2.17 4.94 -11.91
CA GLN A 145 -3.00 6.00 -11.39
C GLN A 145 -2.41 6.66 -10.15
N VAL A 146 -1.99 5.86 -9.17
CA VAL A 146 -1.46 6.40 -7.89
C VAL A 146 -0.06 7.00 -8.03
N LEU A 147 0.64 6.73 -9.12
CA LEU A 147 1.96 7.30 -9.44
C LEU A 147 1.91 8.62 -10.23
N LEU A 148 0.74 9.02 -10.75
CA LEU A 148 0.60 10.18 -11.64
C LEU A 148 1.17 11.48 -11.05
N HIS A 149 0.91 11.74 -9.79
CA HIS A 149 1.29 12.99 -9.09
C HIS A 149 2.66 12.91 -8.39
N GLU A 150 3.46 11.86 -8.65
CA GLU A 150 4.82 11.66 -8.09
C GLU A 150 4.87 11.61 -6.56
N PRO A 151 4.04 10.80 -5.90
CA PRO A 151 4.04 10.74 -4.44
C PRO A 151 5.40 10.30 -3.89
N ASP A 152 5.76 10.78 -2.70
CA ASP A 152 6.95 10.34 -1.95
C ASP A 152 6.70 9.02 -1.22
N VAL A 153 5.43 8.78 -0.84
CA VAL A 153 4.97 7.63 -0.06
C VAL A 153 3.97 6.81 -0.88
N LEU A 154 4.11 5.51 -0.85
CA LEU A 154 3.12 4.57 -1.39
C LEU A 154 2.56 3.70 -0.27
N ILE A 155 1.25 3.62 -0.18
CA ILE A 155 0.54 2.64 0.65
C ILE A 155 -0.18 1.68 -0.29
N LEU A 156 0.15 0.39 -0.22
CA LEU A 156 -0.35 -0.65 -1.11
C LEU A 156 -1.07 -1.71 -0.26
N ASP A 157 -2.40 -1.83 -0.44
CA ASP A 157 -3.19 -2.78 0.33
C ASP A 157 -3.37 -4.08 -0.47
N GLU A 158 -2.72 -5.17 -0.03
CA GLU A 158 -2.73 -6.50 -0.62
C GLU A 158 -2.42 -6.48 -2.14
N PRO A 159 -1.29 -5.88 -2.60
CA PRO A 159 -1.07 -5.55 -4.02
C PRO A 159 -0.97 -6.75 -4.95
N THR A 160 -0.79 -7.96 -4.44
CA THR A 160 -0.65 -9.20 -5.23
C THR A 160 -1.82 -10.17 -5.00
N SER A 161 -2.83 -9.77 -4.20
CA SER A 161 -3.97 -10.61 -3.88
C SER A 161 -4.68 -11.15 -5.13
N GLY A 162 -4.78 -12.49 -5.24
CA GLY A 162 -5.49 -13.19 -6.31
C GLY A 162 -4.86 -13.04 -7.70
N LEU A 163 -3.57 -12.75 -7.79
CA LEU A 163 -2.78 -12.80 -9.01
C LEU A 163 -2.17 -14.20 -9.21
N ASP A 164 -1.89 -14.56 -10.45
CA ASP A 164 -1.10 -15.77 -10.75
C ASP A 164 0.40 -15.55 -10.44
N PRO A 165 1.21 -16.63 -10.33
CA PRO A 165 2.62 -16.53 -9.95
C PRO A 165 3.47 -15.62 -10.84
N ASN A 166 3.19 -15.55 -12.16
CA ASN A 166 3.92 -14.67 -13.07
C ASN A 166 3.56 -13.21 -12.81
N GLN A 167 2.28 -12.89 -12.64
CA GLN A 167 1.79 -11.56 -12.32
C GLN A 167 2.32 -11.08 -10.96
N ILE A 168 2.37 -11.97 -9.95
CA ILE A 168 2.97 -11.66 -8.64
C ILE A 168 4.43 -11.22 -8.81
N ARG A 169 5.21 -11.96 -9.58
CA ARG A 169 6.61 -11.65 -9.85
C ARG A 169 6.77 -10.26 -10.49
N GLU A 170 5.96 -9.96 -11.51
CA GLU A 170 6.00 -8.69 -12.22
C GLU A 170 5.61 -7.50 -11.32
N VAL A 171 4.59 -7.67 -10.46
CA VAL A 171 4.19 -6.64 -9.46
C VAL A 171 5.30 -6.44 -8.43
N ARG A 172 5.92 -7.52 -7.93
CA ARG A 172 7.06 -7.44 -7.00
C ARG A 172 8.26 -6.68 -7.60
N GLU A 173 8.61 -6.96 -8.84
CA GLU A 173 9.68 -6.25 -9.55
C GLU A 173 9.36 -4.75 -9.69
N THR A 174 8.10 -4.41 -9.96
CA THR A 174 7.65 -3.02 -10.01
C THR A 174 7.76 -2.33 -8.65
N ILE A 175 7.31 -3.00 -7.57
CA ILE A 175 7.40 -2.46 -6.19
C ILE A 175 8.86 -2.24 -5.79
N ARG A 176 9.77 -3.19 -6.08
CA ARG A 176 11.20 -3.02 -5.80
C ARG A 176 11.80 -1.80 -6.50
N ARG A 177 11.55 -1.64 -7.81
CA ARG A 177 12.02 -0.46 -8.57
C ARG A 177 11.48 0.85 -8.00
N LEU A 178 10.23 0.86 -7.53
CA LEU A 178 9.65 2.04 -6.90
C LEU A 178 10.28 2.33 -5.53
N GLY A 179 10.63 1.29 -4.77
CA GLY A 179 11.28 1.38 -3.46
C GLY A 179 12.65 2.05 -3.48
N GLU A 180 13.37 1.99 -4.61
CA GLU A 180 14.65 2.71 -4.77
C GLU A 180 14.53 4.24 -4.58
N GLN A 181 13.34 4.80 -4.79
CA GLN A 181 13.09 6.25 -4.74
C GLN A 181 11.98 6.66 -3.79
N LYS A 182 11.17 5.72 -3.32
CA LYS A 182 9.95 5.97 -2.55
C LYS A 182 9.93 5.19 -1.25
N THR A 183 9.20 5.73 -0.28
CA THR A 183 8.87 5.00 0.95
C THR A 183 7.61 4.17 0.69
N ILE A 184 7.65 2.88 0.96
CA ILE A 184 6.54 1.98 0.66
C ILE A 184 6.09 1.24 1.93
N LEU A 185 4.79 1.31 2.22
CA LEU A 185 4.13 0.44 3.19
C LEU A 185 3.16 -0.46 2.43
N LEU A 186 3.38 -1.76 2.45
CA LEU A 186 2.48 -2.71 1.82
C LEU A 186 1.84 -3.63 2.86
N SER A 187 0.52 -3.81 2.79
CA SER A 187 -0.14 -4.82 3.60
C SER A 187 -0.09 -6.17 2.89
N THR A 188 0.11 -7.23 3.66
CA THR A 188 0.06 -8.60 3.15
C THR A 188 -0.23 -9.60 4.27
N HIS A 189 -0.74 -10.77 3.89
CA HIS A 189 -0.83 -11.96 4.73
C HIS A 189 0.09 -13.09 4.23
N ILE A 190 0.92 -12.81 3.20
CA ILE A 190 1.76 -13.78 2.49
C ILE A 190 3.22 -13.60 2.90
N LEU A 191 3.78 -14.59 3.61
CA LEU A 191 5.17 -14.54 4.10
C LEU A 191 6.22 -14.46 2.99
N GLN A 192 5.98 -15.10 1.84
CA GLN A 192 6.87 -15.03 0.70
C GLN A 192 6.97 -13.61 0.09
N GLU A 193 5.99 -12.74 0.34
CA GLU A 193 6.08 -11.32 -0.06
C GLU A 193 6.98 -10.54 0.86
N VAL A 194 6.88 -10.81 2.15
CA VAL A 194 7.76 -10.22 3.16
C VAL A 194 9.21 -10.51 2.82
N GLU A 195 9.54 -11.80 2.57
CA GLU A 195 10.90 -12.22 2.21
C GLU A 195 11.40 -11.60 0.89
N ALA A 196 10.48 -11.45 -0.05
CA ALA A 196 10.83 -10.97 -1.38
C ALA A 196 11.01 -9.45 -1.47
N LEU A 197 10.33 -8.67 -0.64
CA LEU A 197 10.20 -7.22 -0.84
C LEU A 197 10.65 -6.38 0.34
N ALA A 198 10.43 -6.85 1.57
CA ALA A 198 10.49 -5.98 2.73
C ALA A 198 11.89 -5.84 3.33
N ASP A 199 12.30 -4.62 3.61
CA ASP A 199 13.45 -4.32 4.45
C ASP A 199 13.10 -4.52 5.94
N ARG A 200 11.82 -4.28 6.29
CA ARG A 200 11.30 -4.35 7.65
C ARG A 200 9.87 -4.89 7.67
N VAL A 201 9.50 -5.55 8.75
CA VAL A 201 8.21 -6.18 8.99
C VAL A 201 7.56 -5.59 10.23
N LEU A 202 6.33 -5.15 10.08
CA LEU A 202 5.42 -4.79 11.16
C LEU A 202 4.35 -5.89 11.21
N LEU A 203 4.37 -6.75 12.23
CA LEU A 203 3.37 -7.82 12.36
C LEU A 203 2.26 -7.37 13.29
N ILE A 204 1.03 -7.37 12.78
CA ILE A 204 -0.17 -7.04 13.54
C ILE A 204 -1.04 -8.28 13.73
N ALA A 205 -1.52 -8.50 14.96
CA ALA A 205 -2.51 -9.51 15.28
C ALA A 205 -3.48 -8.95 16.34
N GLU A 206 -4.76 -9.25 16.21
CA GLU A 206 -5.82 -8.81 17.13
C GLU A 206 -5.80 -7.30 17.39
N GLY A 207 -5.57 -6.53 16.33
CA GLY A 207 -5.52 -5.06 16.41
C GLY A 207 -4.28 -4.48 17.07
N ARG A 208 -3.30 -5.27 17.46
CA ARG A 208 -2.08 -4.82 18.16
C ARG A 208 -0.82 -5.20 17.38
N LEU A 209 0.18 -4.33 17.41
CA LEU A 209 1.51 -4.62 16.86
C LEU A 209 2.19 -5.67 17.76
N ARG A 210 2.58 -6.79 17.18
CA ARG A 210 3.21 -7.93 17.88
C ARG A 210 4.70 -8.04 17.60
N PHE A 211 5.16 -7.50 16.46
CA PHE A 211 6.57 -7.52 16.10
C PHE A 211 6.88 -6.30 15.21
N ASP A 212 8.09 -5.79 15.35
CA ASP A 212 8.66 -4.72 14.57
C ASP A 212 10.16 -4.98 14.40
N GLY A 213 10.62 -5.33 13.21
CA GLY A 213 12.01 -5.70 12.93
C GLY A 213 12.23 -6.17 11.50
N THR A 214 13.42 -6.64 11.20
CA THR A 214 13.76 -7.18 9.87
C THR A 214 13.17 -8.58 9.65
N PRO A 215 13.00 -9.03 8.39
CA PRO A 215 12.62 -10.42 8.10
C PRO A 215 13.58 -11.46 8.73
N ALA A 216 14.87 -11.12 8.83
CA ALA A 216 15.88 -11.97 9.45
C ALA A 216 15.67 -12.10 10.97
N GLU A 217 15.29 -11.00 11.63
CA GLU A 217 14.95 -11.01 13.07
C GLU A 217 13.66 -11.76 13.36
N LEU A 218 12.69 -11.74 12.44
CA LEU A 218 11.48 -12.53 12.57
C LEU A 218 11.77 -14.05 12.52
N ARG A 219 12.84 -14.49 11.84
CA ARG A 219 13.30 -15.89 11.75
C ARG A 219 14.19 -16.35 12.91
N ARG A 220 14.47 -15.53 13.91
CA ARG A 220 15.38 -15.89 15.02
C ARG A 220 15.00 -17.21 15.68
N ASP A 221 16.03 -17.93 16.16
CA ASP A 221 15.98 -19.20 16.88
C ASP A 221 15.86 -20.46 16.01
N GLY A 222 16.26 -20.41 14.72
CA GLY A 222 16.24 -21.60 13.84
C GLY A 222 14.86 -22.06 13.41
N ARG A 223 13.82 -21.28 13.72
CA ARG A 223 12.42 -21.52 13.32
C ARG A 223 12.12 -20.86 11.98
N GLY A 224 11.28 -21.51 11.18
CA GLY A 224 10.77 -20.94 9.95
C GLY A 224 9.88 -19.70 10.20
N LEU A 225 9.76 -18.82 9.18
CA LEU A 225 8.86 -17.67 9.26
C LEU A 225 7.41 -18.06 9.58
N ASP A 226 6.96 -19.21 9.04
CA ASP A 226 5.61 -19.73 9.27
C ASP A 226 5.37 -20.06 10.75
N GLU A 227 6.31 -20.73 11.42
CA GLU A 227 6.20 -21.09 12.83
C GLU A 227 6.15 -19.83 13.71
N ARG A 228 7.02 -18.86 13.40
CA ARG A 228 7.07 -17.60 14.16
C ARG A 228 5.83 -16.75 13.93
N PHE A 229 5.33 -16.69 12.70
CA PHE A 229 4.06 -16.05 12.39
C PHE A 229 2.91 -16.69 13.18
N HIS A 230 2.83 -18.02 13.18
CA HIS A 230 1.83 -18.75 13.96
C HIS A 230 1.91 -18.44 15.45
N GLU A 231 3.11 -18.44 16.02
CA GLU A 231 3.31 -18.13 17.45
C GLU A 231 2.82 -16.72 17.81
N LEU A 232 3.18 -15.72 17.00
CA LEU A 232 2.84 -14.31 17.26
C LEU A 232 1.37 -13.95 16.95
N THR A 233 0.68 -14.78 16.15
CA THR A 233 -0.72 -14.56 15.77
C THR A 233 -1.72 -15.45 16.48
N ARG A 234 -1.28 -16.49 17.23
CA ARG A 234 -2.16 -17.26 18.09
C ARG A 234 -2.56 -16.42 19.29
N SER A 235 -3.87 -16.35 19.52
CA SER A 235 -4.43 -15.85 20.78
C SER A 235 -3.92 -16.71 21.93
N ALA A 236 -3.47 -16.07 23.00
CA ALA A 236 -3.20 -16.74 24.27
C ALA A 236 -4.51 -17.20 24.91
#